data_6890bf5a7939651536f33628c5cbe17c
#
_entry.id   6890bf5a7939651536f33628c5cbe17c
#
_cell.length_a   1.000
_cell.length_b   1.000
_cell.length_c   1.000
_cell.angle_alpha   90.00
_cell.angle_beta   90.00
_cell.angle_gamma   90.00
#
_symmetry.space_group_name_H-M   'P 1'
#
loop_
_entity.id
_entity.type
_entity.pdbx_description
1 polymer ?
#
loop_
_entity_poly.entity_id
_entity_poly.type
_entity_poly.pdbx_seq_one_letter_code
_entity_poly.pdbx_strand_id
1 'polypeptide(L)'
;YKAMASSHLHIRQGYMACKGATVRIRLRDDKAYLTIKGPSRNGGLSRFEFEREILVEEADEMFKLCVGGVIDKTRWIVPYEGHIFEVDEFHGINDGLLFAEVELKTEDEHFEKPPFLGPEVTGNRHFYNSHLLVNPYPQWRETVPEEYR
;
A
#
# COMPACT_ATOMS: atom_id res chain seq x y z
N TYR A 1 10.41 -11.04 10.23
CA TYR A 1 9.01 -10.62 10.41
C TYR A 1 8.00 -11.73 10.09
N LYS A 2 8.30 -12.60 9.16
CA LYS A 2 7.39 -13.70 8.77
C LYS A 2 7.09 -14.63 9.93
N ALA A 3 8.09 -14.93 10.76
CA ALA A 3 7.91 -15.77 11.94
C ALA A 3 7.01 -15.13 13.01
N MET A 4 6.91 -13.79 13.02
CA MET A 4 6.09 -13.02 13.95
C MET A 4 4.68 -12.76 13.42
N ALA A 5 4.42 -13.04 12.15
CA ALA A 5 3.13 -12.76 11.53
C ALA A 5 2.05 -13.72 12.01
N SER A 6 0.86 -13.18 12.29
CA SER A 6 -0.32 -13.98 12.62
C SER A 6 -1.03 -14.49 11.37
N SER A 7 -0.87 -13.77 10.25
CA SER A 7 -1.48 -14.12 8.97
C SER A 7 -0.81 -13.35 7.84
N HIS A 8 -1.14 -13.72 6.62
CA HIS A 8 -0.72 -12.97 5.43
C HIS A 8 -1.83 -13.04 4.38
N LEU A 9 -1.80 -12.07 3.46
CA LEU A 9 -2.74 -12.05 2.34
C LEU A 9 -2.06 -11.49 1.10
N HIS A 10 -2.53 -11.98 -0.06
CA HIS A 10 -2.03 -11.51 -1.35
C HIS A 10 -2.89 -10.33 -1.80
N ILE A 11 -2.24 -9.24 -2.19
CA ILE A 11 -2.91 -8.03 -2.66
C ILE A 11 -2.43 -7.69 -4.06
N ARG A 12 -3.39 -7.47 -4.97
CA ARG A 12 -3.15 -6.86 -6.27
C ARG A 12 -4.00 -5.61 -6.34
N GLN A 13 -3.38 -4.49 -6.69
CA GLN A 13 -4.14 -3.24 -6.78
C GLN A 13 -3.63 -2.36 -7.92
N GLY A 14 -4.56 -1.64 -8.51
CA GLY A 14 -4.26 -0.70 -9.58
C GLY A 14 -5.11 0.55 -9.46
N TYR A 15 -4.76 1.55 -10.23
CA TYR A 15 -5.41 2.87 -10.18
C TYR A 15 -5.85 3.27 -11.57
N MET A 16 -7.09 3.72 -11.69
CA MET A 16 -7.59 4.30 -12.93
C MET A 16 -7.24 5.79 -12.99
N ALA A 17 -7.03 6.29 -14.20
CA ALA A 17 -6.81 7.72 -14.41
C ALA A 17 -8.09 8.47 -14.06
N CYS A 18 -8.00 9.41 -13.12
CA CYS A 18 -9.13 10.23 -12.72
C CYS A 18 -8.63 11.56 -12.20
N LYS A 19 -9.12 12.65 -12.77
CA LYS A 19 -8.71 13.99 -12.36
C LYS A 19 -9.42 14.38 -11.07
N GLY A 20 -8.65 14.74 -10.05
CA GLY A 20 -9.18 15.22 -8.78
C GLY A 20 -9.69 14.15 -7.84
N ALA A 21 -9.53 12.87 -8.20
CA ALA A 21 -9.94 11.77 -7.33
C ALA A 21 -8.98 10.59 -7.49
N THR A 22 -9.02 9.69 -6.53
CA THR A 22 -8.29 8.42 -6.59
C THR A 22 -9.30 7.30 -6.80
N VAL A 23 -9.11 6.50 -7.85
CA VAL A 23 -9.95 5.33 -8.14
C VAL A 23 -9.06 4.11 -8.10
N ARG A 24 -9.27 3.25 -7.11
CA ARG A 24 -8.45 2.07 -6.86
C ARG A 24 -9.26 0.80 -6.97
N ILE A 25 -8.70 -0.18 -7.69
CA ILE A 25 -9.20 -1.55 -7.72
C ILE A 25 -8.23 -2.39 -6.89
N ARG A 26 -8.74 -3.16 -5.95
CA ARG A 26 -7.93 -4.02 -5.10
C ARG A 26 -8.51 -5.42 -5.04
N LEU A 27 -7.68 -6.42 -5.31
CA LEU A 27 -7.98 -7.81 -5.09
C LEU A 27 -7.20 -8.28 -3.88
N ARG A 28 -7.90 -8.71 -2.83
CA ARG A 28 -7.32 -9.25 -1.60
C ARG A 28 -7.70 -10.72 -1.51
N ASP A 29 -6.74 -11.60 -1.77
CA ASP A 29 -6.97 -13.03 -1.90
C ASP A 29 -8.07 -13.32 -2.93
N ASP A 30 -9.29 -13.65 -2.48
CA ASP A 30 -10.41 -14.00 -3.36
C ASP A 30 -11.53 -12.94 -3.37
N LYS A 31 -11.30 -11.77 -2.77
CA LYS A 31 -12.29 -10.69 -2.70
C LYS A 31 -11.77 -9.42 -3.36
N ALA A 32 -12.63 -8.77 -4.13
CA ALA A 32 -12.30 -7.58 -4.89
C ALA A 32 -13.09 -6.36 -4.40
N TYR A 33 -12.47 -5.19 -4.45
CA TYR A 33 -13.05 -3.94 -3.97
C TYR A 33 -12.76 -2.80 -4.94
N LEU A 34 -13.76 -1.94 -5.12
CA LEU A 34 -13.62 -0.67 -5.82
C LEU A 34 -13.66 0.43 -4.76
N THR A 35 -12.62 1.26 -4.73
CA THR A 35 -12.52 2.38 -3.78
C THR A 35 -12.36 3.68 -4.55
N ILE A 36 -13.16 4.69 -4.22
CA ILE A 36 -13.07 6.01 -4.79
C ILE A 36 -12.91 7.02 -3.66
N LYS A 37 -11.85 7.84 -3.75
CA LYS A 37 -11.57 8.90 -2.78
C LYS A 37 -11.51 10.22 -3.52
N GLY A 38 -12.38 11.15 -3.14
CA GLY A 38 -12.43 12.48 -3.73
C GLY A 38 -11.28 13.37 -3.26
N PRO A 39 -11.23 14.61 -3.77
CA PRO A 39 -10.21 15.55 -3.34
C PRO A 39 -10.40 15.94 -1.87
N SER A 40 -9.30 16.27 -1.19
CA SER A 40 -9.35 16.74 0.19
C SER A 40 -10.13 18.03 0.31
N ARG A 41 -10.90 18.15 1.40
CA ARG A 41 -11.69 19.34 1.75
C ARG A 41 -11.28 19.80 3.15
N ASN A 42 -11.68 21.04 3.51
CA ASN A 42 -11.42 21.58 4.84
C ASN A 42 -9.96 21.46 5.27
N GLY A 43 -9.03 21.84 4.37
CA GLY A 43 -7.60 21.77 4.67
C GLY A 43 -7.07 20.35 4.78
N GLY A 44 -7.74 19.37 4.16
CA GLY A 44 -7.35 17.97 4.20
C GLY A 44 -8.02 17.17 5.30
N LEU A 45 -8.92 17.79 6.08
CA LEU A 45 -9.61 17.14 7.20
C LEU A 45 -10.72 16.19 6.76
N SER A 46 -11.25 16.36 5.56
CA SER A 46 -12.30 15.49 5.04
C SER A 46 -12.18 15.32 3.53
N ARG A 47 -12.70 14.20 3.04
CA ARG A 47 -12.87 13.96 1.61
C ARG A 47 -13.95 12.90 1.43
N PHE A 48 -14.57 12.89 0.23
CA PHE A 48 -15.51 11.84 -0.13
C PHE A 48 -14.77 10.50 -0.21
N GLU A 49 -15.36 9.47 0.39
CA GLU A 49 -14.86 8.12 0.32
C GLU A 49 -15.99 7.17 -0.01
N PHE A 50 -15.75 6.27 -0.96
CA PHE A 50 -16.68 5.24 -1.36
C PHE A 50 -15.90 3.94 -1.51
N GLU A 51 -16.44 2.85 -0.95
CA GLU A 51 -15.87 1.52 -1.13
C GLU A 51 -17.00 0.50 -1.26
N ARG A 52 -16.86 -0.40 -2.22
CA ARG A 52 -17.82 -1.48 -2.45
C ARG A 52 -17.10 -2.73 -2.90
N GLU A 53 -17.52 -3.87 -2.38
CA GLU A 53 -17.09 -5.17 -2.87
C GLU A 53 -17.66 -5.39 -4.28
N ILE A 54 -16.81 -5.87 -5.19
CA ILE A 54 -17.17 -6.17 -6.57
C ILE A 54 -16.80 -7.62 -6.87
N LEU A 55 -17.28 -8.14 -7.99
CA LEU A 55 -16.91 -9.48 -8.43
C LEU A 55 -15.45 -9.51 -8.90
N VAL A 56 -14.79 -10.64 -8.70
CA VAL A 56 -13.40 -10.83 -9.16
C VAL A 56 -13.31 -10.64 -10.67
N GLU A 57 -14.31 -11.14 -11.42
CA GLU A 57 -14.37 -10.97 -12.88
C GLU A 57 -14.47 -9.50 -13.28
N GLU A 58 -15.20 -8.70 -12.51
CA GLU A 58 -15.26 -7.24 -12.73
C GLU A 58 -13.92 -6.59 -12.47
N ALA A 59 -13.25 -7.00 -11.39
CA ALA A 59 -11.90 -6.48 -11.07
C ALA A 59 -10.90 -6.80 -12.18
N ASP A 60 -10.93 -8.02 -12.72
CA ASP A 60 -10.04 -8.43 -13.80
C ASP A 60 -10.20 -7.52 -15.04
N GLU A 61 -11.43 -7.18 -15.39
CA GLU A 61 -11.68 -6.25 -16.49
C GLU A 61 -11.21 -4.84 -16.16
N MET A 62 -11.43 -4.38 -14.92
CA MET A 62 -11.02 -3.06 -14.48
C MET A 62 -9.49 -2.91 -14.40
N PHE A 63 -8.76 -3.97 -14.06
CA PHE A 63 -7.31 -3.94 -14.04
C PHE A 63 -6.72 -3.61 -15.42
N LYS A 64 -7.39 -4.00 -16.48
CA LYS A 64 -6.96 -3.68 -17.86
C LYS A 64 -7.05 -2.18 -18.15
N LEU A 65 -7.85 -1.45 -17.40
CA LEU A 65 -8.04 -0.01 -17.53
C LEU A 65 -7.12 0.81 -16.62
N CYS A 66 -6.37 0.15 -15.75
CA CYS A 66 -5.48 0.80 -14.81
C CYS A 66 -4.25 1.38 -15.48
N VAL A 67 -3.80 2.53 -15.01
CA VAL A 67 -2.63 3.22 -15.51
C VAL A 67 -1.36 2.61 -14.88
N GLY A 68 -0.36 2.30 -15.70
CA GLY A 68 0.92 1.83 -15.21
C GLY A 68 0.97 0.38 -14.74
N GLY A 69 -0.15 -0.35 -14.89
CA GLY A 69 -0.22 -1.75 -14.50
C GLY A 69 -0.78 -1.94 -13.09
N VAL A 70 -0.35 -3.00 -12.42
CA VAL A 70 -0.92 -3.43 -11.14
C VAL A 70 0.20 -3.67 -10.14
N ILE A 71 0.02 -3.16 -8.92
CA ILE A 71 0.87 -3.49 -7.78
C ILE A 71 0.54 -4.91 -7.34
N ASP A 72 1.56 -5.73 -7.12
CA ASP A 72 1.44 -7.10 -6.62
C ASP A 72 2.28 -7.22 -5.36
N LYS A 73 1.67 -7.56 -4.25
CA LYS A 73 2.36 -7.66 -2.96
C LYS A 73 1.72 -8.69 -2.04
N THR A 74 2.50 -9.20 -1.09
CA THR A 74 2.01 -9.98 0.03
C THR A 74 2.06 -9.11 1.28
N ARG A 75 0.94 -9.00 1.97
CA ARG A 75 0.86 -8.24 3.23
C ARG A 75 0.90 -9.21 4.39
N TRP A 76 1.90 -9.05 5.25
CA TRP A 76 2.07 -9.83 6.46
C TRP A 76 1.54 -9.03 7.64
N ILE A 77 0.63 -9.63 8.39
CA ILE A 77 0.02 -8.98 9.56
C ILE A 77 0.82 -9.39 10.79
N VAL A 78 1.49 -8.43 11.40
CA VAL A 78 2.42 -8.67 12.51
C VAL A 78 1.95 -7.90 13.75
N PRO A 79 1.30 -8.57 14.72
CA PRO A 79 1.00 -7.92 15.99
C PRO A 79 2.29 -7.81 16.80
N TYR A 80 2.53 -6.64 17.41
CA TYR A 80 3.71 -6.42 18.25
C TYR A 80 3.41 -5.34 19.28
N GLU A 81 3.52 -5.70 20.56
CA GLU A 81 3.38 -4.78 21.70
C GLU A 81 2.14 -3.86 21.58
N GLY A 82 0.97 -4.46 21.39
CA GLY A 82 -0.30 -3.74 21.34
C GLY A 82 -0.62 -3.01 20.06
N HIS A 83 0.22 -3.12 19.05
CA HIS A 83 -0.01 -2.52 17.73
C HIS A 83 0.04 -3.60 16.64
N ILE A 84 -0.60 -3.29 15.51
CA ILE A 84 -0.58 -4.17 14.35
C ILE A 84 0.29 -3.52 13.28
N PHE A 85 1.33 -4.24 12.85
CA PHE A 85 2.19 -3.83 11.74
C PHE A 85 1.77 -4.58 10.49
N GLU A 86 1.63 -3.85 9.39
CA GLU A 86 1.38 -4.44 8.08
C GLU A 86 2.67 -4.35 7.29
N VAL A 87 3.30 -5.50 7.04
CA VAL A 87 4.56 -5.57 6.30
C VAL A 87 4.26 -5.99 4.87
N ASP A 88 4.52 -5.10 3.93
CA ASP A 88 4.28 -5.33 2.51
C ASP A 88 5.57 -5.78 1.81
N GLU A 89 5.52 -6.98 1.28
CA GLU A 89 6.57 -7.58 0.47
C GLU A 89 6.12 -7.51 -0.98
N PHE A 90 6.84 -6.72 -1.79
CA PHE A 90 6.44 -6.47 -3.17
C PHE A 90 6.99 -7.51 -4.12
N HIS A 91 6.22 -7.78 -5.18
CA HIS A 91 6.55 -8.73 -6.24
C HIS A 91 6.53 -8.02 -7.60
N GLY A 92 6.91 -8.73 -8.66
CA GLY A 92 6.87 -8.20 -10.01
C GLY A 92 7.85 -7.05 -10.21
N ILE A 93 7.39 -5.94 -10.77
CA ILE A 93 8.26 -4.81 -11.12
C ILE A 93 8.86 -4.11 -9.90
N ASN A 94 8.29 -4.31 -8.72
CA ASN A 94 8.79 -3.75 -7.46
C ASN A 94 9.47 -4.80 -6.58
N ASP A 95 9.85 -5.93 -7.16
CA ASP A 95 10.51 -7.01 -6.41
C ASP A 95 11.74 -6.51 -5.64
N GLY A 96 11.86 -6.96 -4.41
CA GLY A 96 12.93 -6.54 -3.50
C GLY A 96 12.55 -5.39 -2.58
N LEU A 97 11.46 -4.69 -2.84
CA LEU A 97 10.97 -3.64 -1.95
C LEU A 97 10.19 -4.26 -0.78
N LEU A 98 10.44 -3.72 0.40
CA LEU A 98 9.80 -4.14 1.64
C LEU A 98 9.61 -2.92 2.52
N PHE A 99 8.39 -2.68 2.99
CA PHE A 99 8.17 -1.66 4.02
C PHE A 99 7.00 -2.04 4.92
N ALA A 100 6.94 -1.40 6.08
CA ALA A 100 5.93 -1.67 7.09
C ALA A 100 5.15 -0.40 7.41
N GLU A 101 3.88 -0.57 7.72
CA GLU A 101 3.02 0.49 8.19
C GLU A 101 2.44 0.10 9.55
N VAL A 102 2.26 1.10 10.41
CA VAL A 102 1.54 0.96 11.68
C VAL A 102 0.53 2.09 11.76
N GLU A 103 -0.72 1.75 12.07
CA GLU A 103 -1.78 2.74 12.23
C GLU A 103 -1.84 3.21 13.68
N LEU A 104 -1.74 4.52 13.87
CA LEU A 104 -1.79 5.15 15.19
C LEU A 104 -3.07 5.97 15.33
N LYS A 105 -3.57 6.09 16.56
CA LYS A 105 -4.75 6.89 16.84
C LYS A 105 -4.45 8.39 16.78
N THR A 106 -3.21 8.76 17.14
CA THR A 106 -2.71 10.15 17.07
C THR A 106 -1.28 10.11 16.53
N GLU A 107 -0.80 11.22 15.96
CA GLU A 107 0.55 11.31 15.38
C GLU A 107 1.65 11.05 16.40
N ASP A 108 1.43 11.43 17.64
CA ASP A 108 2.40 11.29 18.74
C ASP A 108 2.16 10.07 19.61
N GLU A 109 1.26 9.16 19.22
CA GLU A 109 1.06 7.90 19.95
C GLU A 109 2.36 7.09 19.96
N HIS A 110 2.76 6.68 21.15
CA HIS A 110 3.95 5.84 21.30
C HIS A 110 3.68 4.41 20.86
N PHE A 111 4.63 3.82 20.16
CA PHE A 111 4.61 2.39 19.82
C PHE A 111 6.01 1.81 19.93
N GLU A 112 6.08 0.53 20.28
CA GLU A 112 7.37 -0.18 20.33
C GLU A 112 7.77 -0.60 18.91
N LYS A 113 9.05 -0.41 18.58
CA LYS A 113 9.57 -0.79 17.26
C LYS A 113 9.99 -2.25 17.25
N PRO A 114 9.41 -3.09 16.38
CA PRO A 114 9.88 -4.47 16.24
C PRO A 114 11.33 -4.52 15.75
N PRO A 115 12.06 -5.61 16.05
CA PRO A 115 13.47 -5.71 15.67
C PRO A 115 13.75 -5.61 14.17
N PHE A 116 12.78 -5.95 13.33
CA PHE A 116 12.94 -5.90 11.87
C PHE A 116 12.72 -4.51 11.28
N LEU A 117 12.24 -3.54 12.07
CA LEU A 117 11.84 -2.22 11.55
C LEU A 117 13.07 -1.38 11.23
N GLY A 118 13.10 -0.87 10.01
CA GLY A 118 14.13 0.05 9.54
C GLY A 118 13.74 1.53 9.71
N PRO A 119 14.41 2.43 8.98
CA PRO A 119 14.14 3.86 9.10
C PRO A 119 12.75 4.25 8.60
N GLU A 120 12.22 5.36 9.14
CA GLU A 120 10.91 5.87 8.77
C GLU A 120 10.94 6.53 7.39
N VAL A 121 9.92 6.19 6.57
CA VAL A 121 9.77 6.72 5.21
C VAL A 121 8.44 7.45 5.00
N THR A 122 7.74 7.79 6.07
CA THR A 122 6.48 8.53 6.02
C THR A 122 6.66 9.82 5.21
N GLY A 123 5.79 10.02 4.21
CA GLY A 123 5.85 11.19 3.35
C GLY A 123 6.83 11.09 2.18
N ASN A 124 7.65 10.04 2.10
CA ASN A 124 8.51 9.81 0.96
C ASN A 124 7.71 9.20 -0.18
N ARG A 125 7.53 9.97 -1.26
CA ARG A 125 6.67 9.59 -2.40
C ARG A 125 7.13 8.33 -3.13
N HIS A 126 8.42 7.98 -3.09
CA HIS A 126 8.93 6.76 -3.72
C HIS A 126 8.23 5.51 -3.17
N PHE A 127 7.79 5.55 -1.92
CA PHE A 127 7.15 4.42 -1.26
C PHE A 127 5.62 4.41 -1.40
N TYR A 128 5.02 5.42 -2.04
CA TYR A 128 3.57 5.41 -2.30
C TYR A 128 3.24 4.38 -3.39
N ASN A 129 2.22 3.56 -3.15
CA ASN A 129 1.82 2.51 -4.09
C ASN A 129 1.53 3.06 -5.48
N SER A 130 0.82 4.20 -5.58
CA SER A 130 0.53 4.83 -6.87
C SER A 130 1.79 5.28 -7.60
N HIS A 131 2.79 5.77 -6.87
CA HIS A 131 4.06 6.20 -7.45
C HIS A 131 4.89 5.02 -7.96
N LEU A 132 4.81 3.87 -7.28
CA LEU A 132 5.53 2.65 -7.65
C LEU A 132 5.11 2.09 -9.01
N LEU A 133 3.93 2.45 -9.51
CA LEU A 133 3.47 2.05 -10.84
C LEU A 133 4.13 2.86 -11.95
N VAL A 134 4.43 4.15 -11.70
CA VAL A 134 5.05 5.03 -12.70
C VAL A 134 6.56 5.09 -12.55
N ASN A 135 7.08 4.83 -11.35
CA ASN A 135 8.52 4.82 -11.06
C ASN A 135 8.84 3.62 -10.15
N PRO A 136 8.98 2.42 -10.72
CA PRO A 136 9.22 1.19 -9.95
C PRO A 136 10.51 1.25 -9.13
N TYR A 137 10.53 0.51 -8.04
CA TYR A 137 11.63 0.44 -7.08
C TYR A 137 13.03 0.28 -7.71
N PRO A 138 13.25 -0.63 -8.67
CA PRO A 138 14.59 -0.78 -9.26
C PRO A 138 15.16 0.48 -9.91
N GLN A 139 14.29 1.42 -10.35
CA GLN A 139 14.72 2.65 -11.00
C GLN A 139 15.29 3.68 -10.02
N TRP A 140 14.88 3.65 -8.75
CA TRP A 140 15.31 4.63 -7.75
C TRP A 140 16.04 4.02 -6.55
N ARG A 141 16.19 2.72 -6.50
CA ARG A 141 16.84 2.00 -5.40
C ARG A 141 18.19 2.60 -5.03
N GLU A 142 19.01 2.91 -6.03
CA GLU A 142 20.36 3.44 -5.82
C GLU A 142 20.36 4.92 -5.39
N THR A 143 19.22 5.62 -5.50
CA THR A 143 19.11 7.03 -5.14
C THR A 143 18.80 7.24 -3.67
N VAL A 144 18.36 6.19 -2.96
CA VAL A 144 18.09 6.27 -1.51
C VAL A 144 19.26 5.71 -0.73
N PRO A 145 19.43 6.12 0.53
CA PRO A 145 20.49 5.57 1.40
C PRO A 145 20.40 4.04 1.47
N GLU A 146 21.56 3.39 1.64
CA GLU A 146 21.65 1.93 1.67
C GLU A 146 20.72 1.31 2.69
N GLU A 147 20.52 1.96 3.82
CA GLU A 147 19.63 1.50 4.90
C GLU A 147 18.15 1.42 4.50
N TYR A 148 17.75 2.06 3.39
CA TYR A 148 16.40 2.01 2.84
C TYR A 148 16.22 0.96 1.74
N ARG A 149 17.27 0.25 1.38
CA ARG A 149 17.24 -0.73 0.26
C ARG A 149 16.90 -2.15 0.70
#